data_4e2dd752a7982f8a9e6c358eb54997f0
#
_entry.id   4e2dd752a7982f8a9e6c358eb54997f0
#
_cell.length_a   1.000
_cell.length_b   1.000
_cell.length_c   1.000
_cell.angle_alpha   90.00
_cell.angle_beta   90.00
_cell.angle_gamma   90.00
#
_symmetry.space_group_name_H-M   'P 1'
#
loop_
_entity.id
_entity.type
_entity.pdbx_description
1 polymer ?
#
loop_
_entity_poly.entity_id
_entity_poly.type
_entity_poly.pdbx_seq_one_letter_code
_entity_poly.pdbx_strand_id
1 'polypeptide(L)'
;MLLPKKGLHFPSSLFAFVCLTTSLLCHQAKETTAASTFIYAGCSPSKFQPNSPFQTNLNSLLSSIASASSQSTYNSFSSNANANAAAGPGSSVYGLYQCRSDLGAQDCATCVQSAVGQLNLVCPDAYAASLQLDGCFVRYADSDFLGKPDTGLAFRKCSTSTSNDVEFLRRRDDVLADLASGVGFRVSSSGSVQGYAQCVGDLGGSDCTACLGQAVGQLKNSCGSAMAADVYLAQCYARYWASGYYFRSAGG
;
A
#
# COMPACT_ATOMS: atom_id res chain seq x y z
N MET A 1 -44.33 21.46 -53.78
CA MET A 1 -42.93 21.90 -53.76
C MET A 1 -42.31 21.22 -52.54
N LEU A 2 -41.71 20.07 -52.75
CA LEU A 2 -41.18 19.19 -51.68
C LEU A 2 -39.65 19.40 -51.60
N LEU A 3 -39.15 19.83 -50.45
CA LEU A 3 -37.71 20.03 -50.15
C LEU A 3 -37.08 18.67 -49.81
N PRO A 4 -35.86 18.33 -50.28
CA PRO A 4 -35.21 17.07 -49.95
C PRO A 4 -34.51 17.13 -48.57
N LYS A 5 -34.73 16.11 -47.72
CA LYS A 5 -34.00 15.85 -46.49
C LYS A 5 -32.55 15.41 -46.85
N LYS A 6 -31.55 16.23 -46.51
CA LYS A 6 -30.13 15.81 -46.54
C LYS A 6 -29.86 14.94 -45.31
N GLY A 7 -29.65 13.65 -45.54
CA GLY A 7 -29.11 12.74 -44.51
C GLY A 7 -27.65 13.07 -44.24
N LEU A 8 -27.33 13.30 -42.98
CA LEU A 8 -25.99 13.53 -42.50
C LEU A 8 -25.28 12.17 -42.34
N HIS A 9 -24.44 11.80 -43.33
CA HIS A 9 -23.58 10.63 -43.22
C HIS A 9 -22.36 10.99 -42.36
N PHE A 10 -22.30 10.49 -41.13
CA PHE A 10 -21.08 10.49 -40.33
C PHE A 10 -20.20 9.31 -40.79
N PRO A 11 -18.89 9.53 -41.05
CA PRO A 11 -18.03 8.45 -41.47
C PRO A 11 -17.77 7.48 -40.30
N SER A 12 -17.95 6.19 -40.56
CA SER A 12 -17.79 5.08 -39.59
C SER A 12 -16.43 5.04 -38.87
N SER A 13 -15.42 5.73 -39.39
CA SER A 13 -14.08 5.83 -38.77
C SER A 13 -14.04 6.67 -37.50
N LEU A 14 -14.95 7.67 -37.33
CA LEU A 14 -14.98 8.48 -36.11
C LEU A 14 -15.53 7.68 -34.91
N PHE A 15 -16.50 6.77 -35.13
CA PHE A 15 -17.03 5.93 -34.06
C PHE A 15 -16.02 4.90 -33.54
N ALA A 16 -15.16 4.36 -34.40
CA ALA A 16 -14.12 3.42 -33.97
C ALA A 16 -13.05 4.09 -33.11
N PHE A 17 -12.67 5.34 -33.42
CA PHE A 17 -11.69 6.09 -32.61
C PHE A 17 -12.23 6.49 -31.23
N VAL A 18 -13.49 6.90 -31.13
CA VAL A 18 -14.10 7.26 -29.84
C VAL A 18 -14.26 6.05 -28.94
N CYS A 19 -14.63 4.88 -29.47
CA CYS A 19 -14.71 3.63 -28.69
C CYS A 19 -13.34 3.14 -28.20
N LEU A 20 -12.27 3.26 -29.01
CA LEU A 20 -10.93 2.87 -28.59
C LEU A 20 -10.36 3.78 -27.49
N THR A 21 -10.59 5.07 -27.57
CA THR A 21 -10.09 6.02 -26.56
C THR A 21 -10.84 5.90 -25.24
N THR A 22 -12.15 5.65 -25.25
CA THR A 22 -12.94 5.41 -24.03
C THR A 22 -12.59 4.09 -23.35
N SER A 23 -12.25 3.03 -24.10
CA SER A 23 -11.79 1.76 -23.53
C SER A 23 -10.42 1.88 -22.85
N LEU A 24 -9.48 2.65 -23.42
CA LEU A 24 -8.18 2.88 -22.81
C LEU A 24 -8.28 3.69 -21.51
N LEU A 25 -9.11 4.74 -21.49
CA LEU A 25 -9.35 5.55 -20.30
C LEU A 25 -10.05 4.75 -19.18
N CYS A 26 -10.93 3.82 -19.54
CA CYS A 26 -11.62 2.96 -18.57
C CYS A 26 -10.68 1.91 -17.93
N HIS A 27 -9.63 1.43 -18.63
CA HIS A 27 -8.62 0.53 -18.07
C HIS A 27 -7.71 1.24 -17.08
N GLN A 28 -7.27 2.45 -17.39
CA GLN A 28 -6.41 3.23 -16.48
C GLN A 28 -7.14 3.65 -15.19
N ALA A 29 -8.40 4.04 -15.28
CA ALA A 29 -9.21 4.37 -14.10
C ALA A 29 -9.44 3.16 -13.17
N LYS A 30 -9.43 1.93 -13.69
CA LYS A 30 -9.65 0.72 -12.90
C LYS A 30 -8.40 0.29 -12.11
N GLU A 31 -7.20 0.54 -12.64
CA GLU A 31 -5.93 0.22 -11.95
C GLU A 31 -5.64 1.23 -10.83
N THR A 32 -5.87 2.52 -11.08
CA THR A 32 -5.70 3.57 -10.05
C THR A 32 -6.62 3.40 -8.84
N THR A 33 -7.87 2.97 -9.05
CA THR A 33 -8.79 2.68 -7.94
C THR A 33 -8.36 1.46 -7.12
N ALA A 34 -7.75 0.43 -7.74
CA ALA A 34 -7.27 -0.75 -7.03
C ALA A 34 -6.09 -0.42 -6.10
N ALA A 35 -5.12 0.40 -6.54
CA ALA A 35 -3.97 0.80 -5.73
C ALA A 35 -4.36 1.61 -4.47
N SER A 36 -5.47 2.37 -4.51
CA SER A 36 -5.96 3.18 -3.38
C SER A 36 -6.96 2.44 -2.47
N THR A 37 -7.13 1.14 -2.66
CA THR A 37 -8.00 0.32 -1.82
C THR A 37 -7.46 0.21 -0.40
N PHE A 38 -8.30 0.53 0.60
CA PHE A 38 -7.95 0.47 2.02
C PHE A 38 -7.70 -0.97 2.49
N ILE A 39 -6.61 -1.20 3.22
CA ILE A 39 -6.28 -2.48 3.86
C ILE A 39 -6.43 -2.38 5.37
N TYR A 40 -5.63 -1.51 6.03
CA TYR A 40 -5.73 -1.26 7.46
C TYR A 40 -5.18 0.13 7.84
N ALA A 41 -5.51 0.57 9.04
CA ALA A 41 -4.87 1.69 9.71
C ALA A 41 -4.52 1.33 11.15
N GLY A 42 -3.41 1.86 11.63
CA GLY A 42 -2.98 1.80 13.02
C GLY A 42 -2.86 3.21 13.59
N CYS A 43 -3.52 3.50 14.71
CA CYS A 43 -3.51 4.81 15.36
C CYS A 43 -2.98 4.70 16.79
N SER A 44 -2.08 5.60 17.19
CA SER A 44 -1.72 5.77 18.60
C SER A 44 -2.96 6.18 19.41
N PRO A 45 -3.14 5.63 20.61
CA PRO A 45 -4.16 6.11 21.54
C PRO A 45 -3.86 7.52 22.06
N SER A 46 -2.58 7.92 22.09
CA SER A 46 -2.14 9.24 22.51
C SER A 46 -2.47 10.29 21.47
N LYS A 47 -3.04 11.43 21.90
CA LYS A 47 -3.51 12.51 21.04
C LYS A 47 -2.76 13.80 21.31
N PHE A 48 -2.37 14.52 20.25
CA PHE A 48 -1.82 15.85 20.36
C PHE A 48 -2.94 16.91 20.46
N GLN A 49 -2.59 18.08 20.98
CA GLN A 49 -3.53 19.20 21.05
C GLN A 49 -3.62 19.90 19.68
N PRO A 50 -4.82 20.29 19.24
CA PRO A 50 -4.98 21.11 18.05
C PRO A 50 -4.15 22.42 18.13
N ASN A 51 -3.64 22.87 16.99
CA ASN A 51 -2.76 24.04 16.85
C ASN A 51 -1.42 23.94 17.60
N SER A 52 -1.01 22.73 17.97
CA SER A 52 0.30 22.48 18.59
C SER A 52 1.45 22.57 17.58
N PRO A 53 2.70 22.82 18.03
CA PRO A 53 3.87 22.71 17.18
C PRO A 53 4.02 21.36 16.49
N PHE A 54 3.61 20.26 17.16
CA PHE A 54 3.58 18.93 16.57
C PHE A 54 2.67 18.88 15.35
N GLN A 55 1.46 19.39 15.42
CA GLN A 55 0.52 19.45 14.30
C GLN A 55 1.10 20.23 13.11
N THR A 56 1.75 21.36 13.37
CA THR A 56 2.39 22.18 12.31
C THR A 56 3.48 21.37 11.61
N ASN A 57 4.36 20.69 12.36
CA ASN A 57 5.43 19.87 11.83
C ASN A 57 4.87 18.64 11.10
N LEU A 58 3.82 18.00 11.62
CA LEU A 58 3.14 16.88 10.97
C LEU A 58 2.54 17.29 9.62
N ASN A 59 1.85 18.42 9.55
CA ASN A 59 1.27 18.91 8.30
C ASN A 59 2.35 19.19 7.23
N SER A 60 3.49 19.78 7.65
CA SER A 60 4.63 19.99 6.78
C SER A 60 5.26 18.69 6.29
N LEU A 61 5.39 17.68 7.18
CA LEU A 61 5.92 16.38 6.85
C LEU A 61 4.99 15.64 5.88
N LEU A 62 3.68 15.62 6.12
CA LEU A 62 2.70 14.97 5.23
C LEU A 62 2.65 15.63 3.85
N SER A 63 2.80 16.97 3.78
CA SER A 63 2.93 17.68 2.50
C SER A 63 4.21 17.28 1.75
N SER A 64 5.32 17.09 2.46
CA SER A 64 6.59 16.62 1.89
C SER A 64 6.47 15.20 1.37
N ILE A 65 5.82 14.31 2.11
CA ILE A 65 5.50 12.93 1.71
C ILE A 65 4.70 12.94 0.40
N ALA A 66 3.60 13.69 0.35
CA ALA A 66 2.75 13.78 -0.83
C ALA A 66 3.50 14.32 -2.07
N SER A 67 4.38 15.31 -1.88
CA SER A 67 5.16 15.89 -2.97
C SER A 67 6.25 14.95 -3.49
N ALA A 68 6.97 14.27 -2.60
CA ALA A 68 8.08 13.38 -2.98
C ALA A 68 7.62 12.10 -3.68
N SER A 69 6.38 11.67 -3.46
CA SER A 69 5.83 10.43 -4.04
C SER A 69 5.70 10.43 -5.56
N SER A 70 5.76 11.60 -6.20
CA SER A 70 5.83 11.72 -7.67
C SER A 70 7.22 11.46 -8.26
N GLN A 71 8.26 11.39 -7.42
CA GLN A 71 9.65 11.29 -7.84
C GLN A 71 10.32 9.98 -7.40
N SER A 72 9.83 9.36 -6.34
CA SER A 72 10.41 8.16 -5.73
C SER A 72 9.32 7.24 -5.20
N THR A 73 9.57 5.93 -5.23
CA THR A 73 8.67 4.92 -4.65
C THR A 73 8.82 4.78 -3.13
N TYR A 74 9.88 5.34 -2.55
CA TYR A 74 10.15 5.38 -1.12
C TYR A 74 10.86 6.68 -0.75
N ASN A 75 10.51 7.24 0.40
CA ASN A 75 11.33 8.25 1.06
C ASN A 75 10.98 8.31 2.55
N SER A 76 11.92 8.82 3.35
CA SER A 76 11.75 9.05 4.79
C SER A 76 12.08 10.50 5.15
N PHE A 77 11.44 11.01 6.19
CA PHE A 77 11.50 12.40 6.60
C PHE A 77 11.62 12.49 8.11
N SER A 78 12.37 13.48 8.59
CA SER A 78 12.40 13.85 9.99
C SER A 78 12.29 15.37 10.12
N SER A 79 11.42 15.83 11.00
CA SER A 79 11.34 17.22 11.42
C SER A 79 11.74 17.27 12.90
N ASN A 80 12.96 17.72 13.17
CA ASN A 80 13.47 17.82 14.54
C ASN A 80 13.15 19.19 15.15
N ALA A 81 12.73 19.20 16.41
CA ALA A 81 12.45 20.39 17.20
C ALA A 81 13.62 21.40 17.30
N ASN A 82 14.84 20.97 16.98
CA ASN A 82 16.05 21.77 17.14
C ASN A 82 16.34 22.75 16.00
N ALA A 83 15.56 22.75 14.91
CA ALA A 83 15.77 23.68 13.79
C ALA A 83 15.36 25.13 14.13
N ASN A 84 14.47 25.34 15.14
CA ASN A 84 14.13 26.66 15.67
C ASN A 84 13.96 26.55 17.19
N ALA A 85 14.66 27.35 17.94
CA ALA A 85 14.69 27.40 19.41
C ALA A 85 13.31 27.65 20.10
N ALA A 86 12.24 27.80 19.33
CA ALA A 86 10.85 27.95 19.80
C ALA A 86 10.05 26.64 19.84
N ALA A 87 10.59 25.53 19.31
CA ALA A 87 9.89 24.26 19.32
C ALA A 87 10.22 23.53 20.64
N GLY A 88 9.26 23.47 21.56
CA GLY A 88 9.37 22.77 22.83
C GLY A 88 9.57 21.25 22.68
N PRO A 89 9.92 20.54 23.76
CA PRO A 89 10.00 19.08 23.74
C PRO A 89 8.66 18.48 23.28
N GLY A 90 8.72 17.45 22.39
CA GLY A 90 7.53 16.77 21.85
C GLY A 90 7.01 17.31 20.52
N SER A 91 7.78 18.14 19.80
CA SER A 91 7.42 18.64 18.47
C SER A 91 8.07 17.88 17.31
N SER A 92 8.98 16.93 17.58
CA SER A 92 9.63 16.11 16.56
C SER A 92 8.61 15.18 15.89
N VAL A 93 8.72 15.05 14.57
CA VAL A 93 7.90 14.13 13.78
C VAL A 93 8.82 13.39 12.80
N TYR A 94 8.64 12.09 12.72
CA TYR A 94 9.31 11.19 11.79
C TYR A 94 8.26 10.56 10.89
N GLY A 95 8.56 10.35 9.63
CA GLY A 95 7.61 9.74 8.73
C GLY A 95 8.27 9.15 7.51
N LEU A 96 7.55 8.25 6.86
CA LEU A 96 7.95 7.64 5.60
C LEU A 96 6.73 7.26 4.77
N TYR A 97 6.97 7.02 3.49
CA TYR A 97 6.05 6.31 2.63
C TYR A 97 6.80 5.25 1.82
N GLN A 98 6.07 4.21 1.43
CA GLN A 98 6.52 3.17 0.51
C GLN A 98 5.40 2.86 -0.47
N CYS A 99 5.68 2.96 -1.77
CA CYS A 99 4.81 2.42 -2.81
C CYS A 99 5.16 0.97 -3.12
N ARG A 100 4.19 0.18 -3.54
CA ARG A 100 4.44 -1.14 -4.09
C ARG A 100 5.30 -0.98 -5.36
N SER A 101 6.40 -1.70 -5.43
CA SER A 101 7.47 -1.40 -6.40
C SER A 101 7.13 -1.70 -7.86
N ASP A 102 5.99 -2.35 -8.13
CA ASP A 102 5.45 -2.56 -9.48
C ASP A 102 4.62 -1.36 -10.00
N LEU A 103 4.36 -0.37 -9.16
CA LEU A 103 3.60 0.82 -9.56
C LEU A 103 4.47 1.83 -10.30
N GLY A 104 3.88 2.47 -11.32
CA GLY A 104 4.45 3.66 -11.95
C GLY A 104 4.43 4.88 -11.03
N ALA A 105 5.23 5.89 -11.34
CA ALA A 105 5.35 7.11 -10.52
C ALA A 105 4.00 7.82 -10.29
N GLN A 106 3.14 7.88 -11.31
CA GLN A 106 1.82 8.51 -11.22
C GLN A 106 0.88 7.76 -10.27
N ASP A 107 0.87 6.42 -10.32
CA ASP A 107 0.02 5.59 -9.47
C ASP A 107 0.52 5.61 -8.03
N CYS A 108 1.84 5.60 -7.83
CA CYS A 108 2.47 5.82 -6.54
C CYS A 108 2.04 7.16 -5.92
N ALA A 109 2.18 8.27 -6.67
CA ALA A 109 1.77 9.60 -6.20
C ALA A 109 0.28 9.65 -5.84
N THR A 110 -0.58 9.11 -6.68
CA THR A 110 -2.04 9.06 -6.45
C THR A 110 -2.37 8.26 -5.18
N CYS A 111 -1.73 7.10 -4.99
CA CYS A 111 -1.92 6.27 -3.80
C CYS A 111 -1.48 7.00 -2.53
N VAL A 112 -0.26 7.56 -2.51
CA VAL A 112 0.28 8.26 -1.33
C VAL A 112 -0.53 9.50 -0.99
N GLN A 113 -0.95 10.31 -1.97
CA GLN A 113 -1.83 11.46 -1.74
C GLN A 113 -3.18 11.02 -1.15
N SER A 114 -3.75 9.93 -1.65
CA SER A 114 -4.97 9.34 -1.09
C SER A 114 -4.76 8.87 0.36
N ALA A 115 -3.64 8.20 0.66
CA ALA A 115 -3.31 7.76 2.01
C ALA A 115 -3.13 8.95 2.97
N VAL A 116 -2.40 9.98 2.58
CA VAL A 116 -2.21 11.21 3.37
C VAL A 116 -3.55 11.89 3.67
N GLY A 117 -4.44 11.99 2.67
CA GLY A 117 -5.77 12.57 2.85
C GLY A 117 -6.67 11.77 3.81
N GLN A 118 -6.51 10.44 3.86
CA GLN A 118 -7.28 9.57 4.73
C GLN A 118 -6.74 9.50 6.16
N LEU A 119 -5.44 9.69 6.39
CA LEU A 119 -4.80 9.53 7.70
C LEU A 119 -5.48 10.36 8.80
N ASN A 120 -5.75 11.63 8.56
CA ASN A 120 -6.41 12.50 9.53
C ASN A 120 -7.88 12.12 9.79
N LEU A 121 -8.55 11.50 8.81
CA LEU A 121 -9.93 11.04 8.97
C LEU A 121 -10.00 9.76 9.80
N VAL A 122 -9.03 8.86 9.60
CA VAL A 122 -9.01 7.54 10.26
C VAL A 122 -8.34 7.62 11.63
N CYS A 123 -7.28 8.44 11.77
CA CYS A 123 -6.48 8.60 12.99
C CYS A 123 -6.45 10.08 13.44
N PRO A 124 -7.61 10.70 13.80
CA PRO A 124 -7.63 12.12 14.16
C PRO A 124 -6.73 12.41 15.36
N ASP A 125 -5.90 13.44 15.23
CA ASP A 125 -5.01 14.00 16.26
C ASP A 125 -4.04 12.98 16.90
N ALA A 126 -3.73 11.86 16.25
CA ALA A 126 -2.86 10.84 16.82
C ALA A 126 -1.38 11.26 16.72
N TYR A 127 -0.58 11.02 17.82
CA TYR A 127 0.86 11.24 17.80
C TYR A 127 1.61 10.28 16.86
N ALA A 128 1.02 9.10 16.59
CA ALA A 128 1.54 8.18 15.58
C ALA A 128 0.38 7.54 14.81
N ALA A 129 0.58 7.39 13.52
CA ALA A 129 -0.37 6.68 12.67
C ALA A 129 0.32 5.99 11.50
N SER A 130 -0.30 4.90 11.06
CA SER A 130 0.05 4.21 9.82
C SER A 130 -1.21 3.90 9.02
N LEU A 131 -1.12 3.97 7.71
CA LEU A 131 -2.17 3.60 6.79
C LEU A 131 -1.59 2.77 5.65
N GLN A 132 -2.18 1.59 5.44
CA GLN A 132 -1.88 0.72 4.31
C GLN A 132 -3.04 0.75 3.32
N LEU A 133 -2.75 1.19 2.12
CA LEU A 133 -3.57 0.94 0.94
C LEU A 133 -2.96 -0.23 0.15
N ASP A 134 -3.67 -0.80 -0.81
CA ASP A 134 -3.15 -1.93 -1.60
C ASP A 134 -1.85 -1.58 -2.35
N GLY A 135 -1.70 -0.34 -2.78
CA GLY A 135 -0.55 0.14 -3.55
C GLY A 135 0.50 0.91 -2.76
N CYS A 136 0.23 1.34 -1.53
CA CYS A 136 1.18 2.15 -0.77
C CYS A 136 0.94 2.11 0.74
N PHE A 137 1.99 2.43 1.47
CA PHE A 137 2.03 2.56 2.92
C PHE A 137 2.53 3.95 3.31
N VAL A 138 1.90 4.57 4.31
CA VAL A 138 2.34 5.82 4.93
C VAL A 138 2.35 5.64 6.44
N ARG A 139 3.44 6.06 7.11
CA ARG A 139 3.58 6.01 8.57
C ARG A 139 4.23 7.29 9.07
N TYR A 140 3.75 7.80 10.22
CA TYR A 140 4.43 8.83 10.99
C TYR A 140 4.38 8.52 12.49
N ALA A 141 5.30 9.08 13.26
CA ALA A 141 5.34 9.02 14.72
C ALA A 141 6.07 10.21 15.32
N ASP A 142 5.83 10.49 16.59
CA ASP A 142 6.56 11.47 17.43
C ASP A 142 7.93 10.96 17.89
N SER A 143 8.16 9.66 17.83
CA SER A 143 9.41 8.99 18.15
C SER A 143 10.11 8.48 16.89
N ASP A 144 11.43 8.48 16.92
CA ASP A 144 12.26 8.01 15.81
C ASP A 144 12.17 6.48 15.68
N PHE A 145 11.56 6.03 14.59
CA PHE A 145 11.43 4.61 14.22
C PHE A 145 12.19 4.27 12.92
N LEU A 146 12.76 5.26 12.25
CA LEU A 146 13.38 5.08 10.93
C LEU A 146 14.61 4.14 11.03
N GLY A 147 14.65 3.14 10.16
CA GLY A 147 15.72 2.15 10.11
C GLY A 147 15.80 1.22 11.34
N LYS A 148 14.84 1.24 12.25
CA LYS A 148 14.80 0.38 13.44
C LYS A 148 13.87 -0.80 13.18
N PRO A 149 14.38 -2.06 13.21
CA PRO A 149 13.55 -3.23 12.94
C PRO A 149 12.33 -3.33 13.85
N ASP A 150 11.15 -3.47 13.25
CA ASP A 150 9.87 -3.67 13.94
C ASP A 150 9.06 -4.71 13.15
N THR A 151 8.88 -5.89 13.73
CA THR A 151 8.16 -7.01 13.14
C THR A 151 6.81 -7.28 13.83
N GLY A 152 6.30 -6.28 14.55
CA GLY A 152 4.97 -6.34 15.17
C GLY A 152 3.88 -6.62 14.13
N LEU A 153 2.94 -7.49 14.45
CA LEU A 153 1.79 -7.79 13.57
C LEU A 153 0.87 -6.57 13.51
N ALA A 154 0.75 -5.97 12.32
CA ALA A 154 -0.14 -4.84 12.07
C ALA A 154 -1.52 -5.29 11.56
N PHE A 155 -1.57 -6.25 10.64
CA PHE A 155 -2.83 -6.74 10.07
C PHE A 155 -2.68 -8.17 9.53
N ARG A 156 -3.76 -8.93 9.60
CA ARG A 156 -3.86 -10.28 9.03
C ARG A 156 -5.26 -10.53 8.49
N LYS A 157 -5.30 -11.16 7.32
CA LYS A 157 -6.54 -11.62 6.71
C LYS A 157 -6.33 -12.99 6.08
N CYS A 158 -7.17 -13.96 6.42
CA CYS A 158 -7.20 -15.28 5.81
C CYS A 158 -8.52 -15.45 5.07
N SER A 159 -8.49 -16.09 3.89
CA SER A 159 -9.69 -16.51 3.19
C SER A 159 -10.49 -17.52 4.04
N THR A 160 -11.81 -17.41 4.00
CA THR A 160 -12.70 -18.45 4.54
C THR A 160 -12.72 -19.71 3.68
N SER A 161 -12.38 -19.58 2.39
CA SER A 161 -12.19 -20.70 1.49
C SER A 161 -10.85 -21.37 1.77
N THR A 162 -10.87 -22.69 1.99
CA THR A 162 -9.69 -23.51 2.30
C THR A 162 -9.55 -24.65 1.31
N SER A 163 -8.35 -25.20 1.18
CA SER A 163 -8.08 -26.39 0.39
C SER A 163 -7.09 -27.30 1.12
N ASN A 164 -7.43 -28.58 1.22
CA ASN A 164 -6.52 -29.62 1.71
C ASN A 164 -5.88 -30.41 0.56
N ASP A 165 -6.02 -29.93 -0.69
CA ASP A 165 -5.34 -30.49 -1.85
C ASP A 165 -3.83 -30.40 -1.66
N VAL A 166 -3.14 -31.54 -1.76
CA VAL A 166 -1.70 -31.67 -1.51
C VAL A 166 -0.90 -30.83 -2.50
N GLU A 167 -1.35 -30.79 -3.76
CA GLU A 167 -0.66 -30.02 -4.80
C GLU A 167 -0.82 -28.52 -4.58
N PHE A 168 -2.01 -28.04 -4.17
CA PHE A 168 -2.21 -26.65 -3.77
C PHE A 168 -1.28 -26.29 -2.60
N LEU A 169 -1.24 -27.09 -1.54
CA LEU A 169 -0.41 -26.82 -0.36
C LEU A 169 1.08 -26.78 -0.72
N ARG A 170 1.54 -27.70 -1.56
CA ARG A 170 2.92 -27.72 -2.04
C ARG A 170 3.25 -26.43 -2.84
N ARG A 171 2.40 -26.04 -3.81
CA ARG A 171 2.59 -24.83 -4.61
C ARG A 171 2.58 -23.55 -3.77
N ARG A 172 1.67 -23.49 -2.78
CA ARG A 172 1.65 -22.39 -1.80
C ARG A 172 2.98 -22.33 -1.03
N ASP A 173 3.48 -23.46 -0.58
CA ASP A 173 4.73 -23.51 0.20
C ASP A 173 5.94 -23.15 -0.65
N ASP A 174 5.97 -23.52 -1.93
CA ASP A 174 6.99 -23.08 -2.90
C ASP A 174 7.00 -21.55 -3.01
N VAL A 175 5.81 -20.93 -3.23
CA VAL A 175 5.65 -19.47 -3.29
C VAL A 175 6.12 -18.80 -2.00
N LEU A 176 5.68 -19.29 -0.86
CA LEU A 176 6.01 -18.71 0.45
C LEU A 176 7.51 -18.84 0.77
N ALA A 177 8.15 -19.94 0.41
CA ALA A 177 9.60 -20.12 0.60
C ALA A 177 10.40 -19.12 -0.26
N ASP A 178 9.97 -18.92 -1.50
CA ASP A 178 10.58 -17.94 -2.39
C ASP A 178 10.40 -16.50 -1.87
N LEU A 179 9.21 -16.12 -1.41
CA LEU A 179 8.93 -14.81 -0.82
C LEU A 179 9.75 -14.56 0.46
N ALA A 180 9.92 -15.57 1.32
CA ALA A 180 10.70 -15.46 2.56
C ALA A 180 12.18 -15.15 2.31
N SER A 181 12.73 -15.56 1.17
CA SER A 181 14.12 -15.31 0.78
C SER A 181 14.35 -13.96 0.11
N GLY A 182 13.29 -13.16 -0.05
CA GLY A 182 13.33 -11.88 -0.78
C GLY A 182 14.09 -10.78 -0.03
N VAL A 183 14.52 -9.80 -0.82
CA VAL A 183 15.02 -8.51 -0.35
C VAL A 183 14.32 -7.42 -1.14
N GLY A 184 13.68 -6.47 -0.47
CA GLY A 184 12.86 -5.44 -1.11
C GLY A 184 11.51 -6.00 -1.57
N PHE A 185 11.16 -5.79 -2.84
CA PHE A 185 9.93 -6.30 -3.45
C PHE A 185 10.19 -7.59 -4.22
N ARG A 186 9.35 -8.59 -4.00
CA ARG A 186 9.45 -9.90 -4.67
C ARG A 186 8.07 -10.41 -5.07
N VAL A 187 7.97 -10.92 -6.30
CA VAL A 187 6.81 -11.62 -6.83
C VAL A 187 7.17 -13.09 -7.02
N SER A 188 6.27 -13.99 -6.69
CA SER A 188 6.47 -15.44 -6.85
C SER A 188 5.20 -16.11 -7.37
N SER A 189 5.37 -17.19 -8.12
CA SER A 189 4.25 -18.01 -8.61
C SER A 189 4.64 -19.48 -8.74
N SER A 190 3.70 -20.38 -8.40
CA SER A 190 3.80 -21.82 -8.61
C SER A 190 2.44 -22.37 -9.06
N GLY A 191 2.32 -22.72 -10.34
CA GLY A 191 1.05 -23.14 -10.93
C GLY A 191 -0.07 -22.11 -10.77
N SER A 192 -1.13 -22.49 -10.05
CA SER A 192 -2.27 -21.59 -9.79
C SER A 192 -2.08 -20.68 -8.59
N VAL A 193 -0.98 -20.81 -7.83
CA VAL A 193 -0.71 -19.98 -6.65
C VAL A 193 0.25 -18.85 -7.03
N GLN A 194 -0.08 -17.65 -6.60
CA GLN A 194 0.71 -16.44 -6.80
C GLN A 194 0.87 -15.72 -5.47
N GLY A 195 1.89 -14.88 -5.38
CA GLY A 195 2.11 -14.06 -4.20
C GLY A 195 3.14 -12.96 -4.43
N TYR A 196 3.15 -12.00 -3.54
CA TYR A 196 4.21 -11.00 -3.48
C TYR A 196 4.48 -10.57 -2.05
N ALA A 197 5.66 -10.05 -1.84
CA ALA A 197 6.13 -9.55 -0.56
C ALA A 197 6.96 -8.29 -0.76
N GLN A 198 6.98 -7.43 0.24
CA GLN A 198 7.79 -6.21 0.21
C GLN A 198 8.19 -5.78 1.61
N CYS A 199 9.43 -5.29 1.73
CA CYS A 199 9.90 -4.55 2.89
C CYS A 199 9.81 -3.05 2.66
N VAL A 200 9.68 -2.29 3.75
CA VAL A 200 9.85 -0.83 3.71
C VAL A 200 11.32 -0.52 3.42
N GLY A 201 11.57 0.54 2.66
CA GLY A 201 12.88 0.85 2.09
C GLY A 201 13.95 1.29 3.10
N ASP A 202 13.61 1.48 4.38
CA ASP A 202 14.56 1.78 5.46
C ASP A 202 15.20 0.54 6.10
N LEU A 203 14.72 -0.67 5.77
CA LEU A 203 15.31 -1.91 6.27
C LEU A 203 16.53 -2.34 5.47
N GLY A 204 17.60 -2.72 6.16
CA GLY A 204 18.73 -3.42 5.58
C GLY A 204 18.35 -4.81 5.06
N GLY A 205 19.14 -5.36 4.12
CA GLY A 205 18.80 -6.63 3.46
C GLY A 205 18.59 -7.80 4.43
N SER A 206 19.41 -7.94 5.49
CA SER A 206 19.26 -8.97 6.52
C SER A 206 17.97 -8.82 7.32
N ASP A 207 17.64 -7.58 7.71
CA ASP A 207 16.44 -7.28 8.50
C ASP A 207 15.18 -7.46 7.65
N CYS A 208 15.24 -7.11 6.36
CA CYS A 208 14.17 -7.37 5.41
C CYS A 208 13.90 -8.88 5.29
N THR A 209 14.92 -9.70 5.04
CA THR A 209 14.77 -11.16 4.96
C THR A 209 14.22 -11.74 6.27
N ALA A 210 14.70 -11.27 7.43
CA ALA A 210 14.18 -11.70 8.73
C ALA A 210 12.69 -11.32 8.91
N CYS A 211 12.31 -10.10 8.52
CA CYS A 211 10.91 -9.64 8.56
C CYS A 211 10.02 -10.49 7.64
N LEU A 212 10.42 -10.75 6.40
CA LEU A 212 9.67 -11.59 5.45
C LEU A 212 9.54 -13.03 5.94
N GLY A 213 10.60 -13.59 6.54
CA GLY A 213 10.55 -14.91 7.17
C GLY A 213 9.49 -15.00 8.28
N GLN A 214 9.38 -13.95 9.11
CA GLN A 214 8.33 -13.85 10.14
C GLN A 214 6.94 -13.69 9.54
N ALA A 215 6.76 -12.85 8.52
CA ALA A 215 5.48 -12.67 7.84
C ALA A 215 4.99 -14.00 7.22
N VAL A 216 5.87 -14.73 6.55
CA VAL A 216 5.59 -16.06 5.99
C VAL A 216 5.27 -17.07 7.08
N GLY A 217 6.00 -17.06 8.19
CA GLY A 217 5.69 -17.88 9.36
C GLY A 217 4.28 -17.61 9.91
N GLN A 218 3.89 -16.36 10.00
CA GLN A 218 2.52 -15.95 10.40
C GLN A 218 1.47 -16.44 9.39
N LEU A 219 1.72 -16.34 8.08
CA LEU A 219 0.81 -16.87 7.05
C LEU A 219 0.56 -18.37 7.24
N LYS A 220 1.61 -19.17 7.40
CA LYS A 220 1.51 -20.61 7.60
C LYS A 220 0.79 -20.99 8.90
N ASN A 221 1.19 -20.36 10.00
CA ASN A 221 0.69 -20.73 11.33
C ASN A 221 -0.74 -20.25 11.59
N SER A 222 -1.13 -19.10 11.03
CA SER A 222 -2.40 -18.46 11.35
C SER A 222 -3.48 -18.67 10.29
N CYS A 223 -3.10 -18.86 9.01
CA CYS A 223 -4.06 -19.02 7.92
C CYS A 223 -4.17 -20.48 7.42
N GLY A 224 -3.29 -21.37 7.86
CA GLY A 224 -3.39 -22.81 7.59
C GLY A 224 -3.55 -23.12 6.09
N SER A 225 -4.67 -23.76 5.73
CA SER A 225 -5.00 -24.16 4.36
C SER A 225 -5.84 -23.13 3.58
N ALA A 226 -5.89 -21.87 4.01
CA ALA A 226 -6.61 -20.82 3.31
C ALA A 226 -6.15 -20.67 1.85
N MET A 227 -7.07 -20.41 0.93
CA MET A 227 -6.75 -20.24 -0.50
C MET A 227 -6.19 -18.86 -0.85
N ALA A 228 -6.30 -17.91 0.07
CA ALA A 228 -5.62 -16.63 0.01
C ALA A 228 -5.35 -16.11 1.41
N ALA A 229 -4.22 -15.42 1.61
CA ALA A 229 -3.90 -14.83 2.91
C ALA A 229 -2.97 -13.63 2.77
N ASP A 230 -3.17 -12.67 3.66
CA ASP A 230 -2.39 -11.45 3.79
C ASP A 230 -1.87 -11.34 5.22
N VAL A 231 -0.58 -11.08 5.39
CA VAL A 231 0.04 -10.69 6.66
C VAL A 231 0.87 -9.43 6.44
N TYR A 232 0.58 -8.40 7.21
CA TYR A 232 1.32 -7.16 7.29
C TYR A 232 1.95 -7.03 8.67
N LEU A 233 3.24 -6.92 8.70
CA LEU A 233 4.02 -6.52 9.87
C LEU A 233 4.31 -5.01 9.79
N ALA A 234 4.91 -4.43 10.82
CA ALA A 234 5.15 -3.00 10.86
C ALA A 234 6.03 -2.46 9.72
N GLN A 235 6.94 -3.28 9.17
CA GLN A 235 7.90 -2.88 8.14
C GLN A 235 8.04 -3.84 6.95
N CYS A 236 7.22 -4.89 6.87
CA CYS A 236 7.15 -5.76 5.69
C CYS A 236 5.79 -6.43 5.61
N TYR A 237 5.49 -6.99 4.45
CA TYR A 237 4.31 -7.83 4.29
C TYR A 237 4.58 -8.98 3.31
N ALA A 238 3.77 -10.04 3.43
CA ALA A 238 3.68 -11.13 2.48
C ALA A 238 2.22 -11.51 2.23
N ARG A 239 1.91 -11.82 0.98
CA ARG A 239 0.56 -12.17 0.52
C ARG A 239 0.65 -13.31 -0.48
N TYR A 240 -0.36 -14.20 -0.46
CA TYR A 240 -0.55 -15.19 -1.52
C TYR A 240 -2.03 -15.41 -1.80
N TRP A 241 -2.33 -15.92 -3.00
CA TRP A 241 -3.67 -16.35 -3.40
C TRP A 241 -3.60 -17.42 -4.47
N ALA A 242 -4.57 -18.34 -4.45
CA ALA A 242 -4.85 -19.20 -5.59
C ALA A 242 -5.68 -18.44 -6.64
N SER A 243 -5.60 -18.85 -7.90
CA SER A 243 -6.39 -18.25 -8.99
C SER A 243 -7.88 -18.21 -8.63
N GLY A 244 -8.50 -17.02 -8.79
CA GLY A 244 -9.89 -16.76 -8.43
C GLY A 244 -10.13 -16.34 -6.97
N TYR A 245 -9.12 -16.35 -6.10
CA TYR A 245 -9.23 -16.04 -4.66
C TYR A 245 -8.49 -14.76 -4.23
N TYR A 246 -8.08 -13.92 -5.17
CA TYR A 246 -7.50 -12.63 -4.82
C TYR A 246 -8.49 -11.81 -3.99
N PHE A 247 -8.07 -11.30 -2.82
CA PHE A 247 -8.88 -10.39 -2.03
C PHE A 247 -9.06 -9.07 -2.79
N ARG A 248 -10.18 -8.94 -3.47
CA ARG A 248 -10.69 -7.60 -3.75
C ARG A 248 -11.27 -7.10 -2.44
N SER A 249 -10.84 -5.93 -1.98
CA SER A 249 -11.61 -5.24 -0.94
C SER A 249 -13.03 -5.16 -1.45
N ALA A 250 -13.97 -5.77 -0.71
CA ALA A 250 -15.37 -5.60 -0.99
C ALA A 250 -15.65 -4.09 -0.90
N GLY A 251 -15.85 -3.45 -2.05
CA GLY A 251 -16.53 -2.18 -2.09
C GLY A 251 -17.92 -2.47 -1.57
N GLY A 252 -18.17 -2.08 -0.32
CA GLY A 252 -19.51 -1.95 0.21
C GLY A 252 -20.16 -0.72 -0.37
#